data_9d8f047c1e20a2e1e590fdeb0315c648
#
_entry.id   9d8f047c1e20a2e1e590fdeb0315c648
#
_cell.length_a   1.000
_cell.length_b   1.000
_cell.length_c   1.000
_cell.angle_alpha   90.00
_cell.angle_beta   90.00
_cell.angle_gamma   90.00
#
_symmetry.space_group_name_H-M   'P 1'
#
loop_
_entity.id
_entity.type
_entity.pdbx_description
1 polymer ?
#
loop_
_entity_poly.entity_id
_entity_poly.type
_entity_poly.pdbx_seq_one_letter_code
_entity_poly.pdbx_strand_id
1 'polypeptide(L)'
;SEMCIRDRSTNGPSENIIELALMTDAAVRASASTVNIIMPYFGYGRQDRKDQPRVPISSRVMIDIFTSMGADRIVTMDLHSTQIQGFAKIPFDHLYSRMVLMKAISDLGFDPKRSVVLAPDVGSAAISQAYAKRLKMHFALIDKRRFAPNQAKVSHLIGDLDNMDVLIIDDMIDTAGTTVGAANAAMEKGAKSVTAIATHGVLSGPATERLKSAPIKNLVVTDTIQIPEEKILSNMKIITVADVFGAAINRIHNGESVSALFEF
;
A
#
# COMPACT_ATOMS: atom_id res chain seq x y z
N SER A 1 -12.76 -9.43 -31.56
CA SER A 1 -12.61 -8.24 -30.71
C SER A 1 -11.65 -8.56 -29.60
N GLU A 2 -10.60 -7.78 -29.44
CA GLU A 2 -9.56 -8.01 -28.46
C GLU A 2 -9.79 -7.19 -27.19
N MET A 3 -9.48 -7.79 -26.04
CA MET A 3 -9.41 -7.08 -24.77
C MET A 3 -8.10 -6.29 -24.73
N CYS A 4 -8.14 -4.99 -24.47
CA CYS A 4 -6.96 -4.19 -24.22
C CYS A 4 -6.71 -4.04 -22.72
N ILE A 5 -5.48 -4.28 -22.29
CA ILE A 5 -5.01 -4.05 -20.94
C ILE A 5 -4.02 -2.90 -20.99
N ARG A 6 -4.20 -1.95 -20.08
CA ARG A 6 -3.30 -0.81 -19.91
C ARG A 6 -2.86 -0.78 -18.47
N ASP A 7 -1.55 -0.80 -18.25
CA ASP A 7 -1.00 -0.76 -16.91
C ASP A 7 -0.11 0.47 -16.71
N ARG A 8 -0.33 1.17 -15.64
CA ARG A 8 0.48 2.29 -15.18
C ARG A 8 0.17 2.60 -13.72
N SER A 9 1.17 2.61 -12.88
CA SER A 9 1.00 3.16 -11.53
C SER A 9 0.81 4.67 -11.59
N THR A 10 -0.16 5.16 -10.83
CA THR A 10 -0.55 6.58 -10.85
C THR A 10 0.08 7.40 -9.71
N ASN A 11 1.29 7.00 -9.30
CA ASN A 11 2.15 7.81 -8.44
C ASN A 11 2.62 9.07 -9.18
N GLY A 12 3.11 10.05 -8.44
CA GLY A 12 3.73 11.21 -9.09
C GLY A 12 4.91 10.84 -10.00
N PRO A 13 5.17 11.58 -11.06
CA PRO A 13 4.48 12.84 -11.42
C PRO A 13 3.08 12.62 -12.03
N SER A 14 2.27 13.69 -12.10
CA SER A 14 0.89 13.62 -12.63
C SER A 14 0.80 13.24 -14.11
N GLU A 15 1.90 13.35 -14.85
CA GLU A 15 2.04 12.88 -16.23
C GLU A 15 1.71 11.39 -16.37
N ASN A 16 1.97 10.57 -15.35
CA ASN A 16 1.59 9.16 -15.33
C ASN A 16 0.07 8.98 -15.50
N ILE A 17 -0.72 9.86 -14.89
CA ILE A 17 -2.18 9.85 -14.99
C ILE A 17 -2.62 10.25 -16.40
N ILE A 18 -2.01 11.30 -16.94
CA ILE A 18 -2.31 11.78 -18.31
C ILE A 18 -1.91 10.71 -19.32
N GLU A 19 -0.75 10.08 -19.17
CA GLU A 19 -0.32 8.99 -20.04
C GLU A 19 -1.33 7.84 -20.03
N LEU A 20 -1.77 7.39 -18.85
CA LEU A 20 -2.77 6.34 -18.72
C LEU A 20 -4.11 6.74 -19.40
N ALA A 21 -4.55 7.99 -19.22
CA ALA A 21 -5.76 8.50 -19.87
C ALA A 21 -5.63 8.48 -21.42
N LEU A 22 -4.50 8.94 -21.95
CA LEU A 22 -4.23 8.91 -23.40
C LEU A 22 -4.14 7.48 -23.94
N MET A 23 -3.51 6.57 -23.21
CA MET A 23 -3.45 5.14 -23.58
C MET A 23 -4.85 4.52 -23.61
N THR A 24 -5.72 4.91 -22.67
CA THR A 24 -7.11 4.44 -22.59
C THR A 24 -7.91 4.92 -23.80
N ASP A 25 -7.87 6.24 -24.12
CA ASP A 25 -8.54 6.80 -25.30
C ASP A 25 -8.05 6.15 -26.59
N ALA A 26 -6.73 5.94 -26.72
CA ALA A 26 -6.15 5.28 -27.90
C ALA A 26 -6.69 3.85 -28.08
N ALA A 27 -6.84 3.07 -27.00
CA ALA A 27 -7.40 1.73 -27.06
C ALA A 27 -8.88 1.73 -27.50
N VAL A 28 -9.68 2.66 -26.95
CA VAL A 28 -11.08 2.84 -27.34
C VAL A 28 -11.19 3.20 -28.84
N ARG A 29 -10.38 4.14 -29.33
CA ARG A 29 -10.35 4.54 -30.76
C ARG A 29 -9.86 3.43 -31.66
N ALA A 30 -9.02 2.52 -31.16
CA ALA A 30 -8.61 1.33 -31.89
C ALA A 30 -9.66 0.21 -31.88
N SER A 31 -10.89 0.50 -31.42
CA SER A 31 -12.02 -0.43 -31.40
C SER A 31 -11.79 -1.65 -30.51
N ALA A 32 -11.05 -1.49 -29.41
CA ALA A 32 -10.97 -2.53 -28.37
C ALA A 32 -12.39 -2.87 -27.89
N SER A 33 -12.68 -4.16 -27.70
CA SER A 33 -13.99 -4.60 -27.21
C SER A 33 -14.17 -4.30 -25.72
N THR A 34 -13.08 -4.34 -24.98
CA THR A 34 -13.03 -3.95 -23.55
C THR A 34 -11.67 -3.32 -23.24
N VAL A 35 -11.67 -2.32 -22.37
CA VAL A 35 -10.46 -1.66 -21.90
C VAL A 35 -10.37 -1.79 -20.39
N ASN A 36 -9.46 -2.64 -19.92
CA ASN A 36 -9.19 -2.84 -18.51
C ASN A 36 -7.96 -2.04 -18.08
N ILE A 37 -8.14 -1.16 -17.10
CA ILE A 37 -7.05 -0.38 -16.53
C ILE A 37 -6.47 -1.13 -15.32
N ILE A 38 -5.17 -1.41 -15.37
CA ILE A 38 -4.43 -2.01 -14.28
C ILE A 38 -3.57 -0.93 -13.65
N MET A 39 -3.92 -0.52 -12.42
CA MET A 39 -3.16 0.45 -11.63
C MET A 39 -2.60 -0.23 -10.39
N PRO A 40 -1.38 -0.77 -10.38
CA PRO A 40 -0.81 -1.42 -9.21
C PRO A 40 -0.84 -0.52 -7.97
N TYR A 41 -0.58 0.76 -8.14
CA TYR A 41 -0.78 1.80 -7.15
C TYR A 41 -1.83 2.81 -7.62
N PHE A 42 -2.87 3.02 -6.82
CA PHE A 42 -3.92 4.01 -7.06
C PHE A 42 -3.53 5.36 -6.45
N GLY A 43 -3.04 6.28 -7.27
CA GLY A 43 -2.70 7.64 -6.85
C GLY A 43 -3.91 8.42 -6.36
N TYR A 44 -3.68 9.39 -5.45
CA TYR A 44 -4.71 10.18 -4.77
C TYR A 44 -5.70 9.38 -3.90
N GLY A 45 -5.45 8.09 -3.65
CA GLY A 45 -6.30 7.22 -2.83
C GLY A 45 -6.44 7.66 -1.36
N ARG A 46 -5.55 8.50 -0.86
CA ARG A 46 -5.63 9.05 0.51
C ARG A 46 -6.69 10.14 0.69
N GLN A 47 -7.17 10.73 -0.42
CA GLN A 47 -8.20 11.77 -0.42
C GLN A 47 -9.54 11.15 -0.86
N ASP A 48 -10.09 10.29 0.00
CA ASP A 48 -11.33 9.52 -0.23
C ASP A 48 -12.58 10.17 0.35
N ARG A 49 -12.41 11.24 1.13
CA ARG A 49 -13.49 11.98 1.81
C ARG A 49 -13.12 13.45 1.99
N LYS A 50 -14.11 14.26 2.33
CA LYS A 50 -13.88 15.63 2.77
C LYS A 50 -13.53 15.63 4.25
N ASP A 51 -12.27 15.84 4.57
CA ASP A 51 -11.75 16.02 5.93
C ASP A 51 -11.74 17.47 6.37
N GLN A 52 -11.87 18.41 5.41
CA GLN A 52 -11.95 19.85 5.61
C GLN A 52 -12.97 20.50 4.67
N PRO A 53 -13.45 21.72 4.98
CA PRO A 53 -14.26 22.48 4.04
C PRO A 53 -13.51 22.81 2.74
N ARG A 54 -14.19 22.74 1.60
CA ARG A 54 -13.70 23.16 0.28
C ARG A 54 -12.53 22.30 -0.28
N VAL A 55 -12.32 21.09 0.24
CA VAL A 55 -11.39 20.13 -0.36
C VAL A 55 -12.09 19.22 -1.36
N PRO A 56 -11.39 18.71 -2.39
CA PRO A 56 -11.93 17.71 -3.33
C PRO A 56 -12.02 16.33 -2.69
N ILE A 57 -12.70 15.41 -3.35
CA ILE A 57 -12.54 13.96 -3.16
C ILE A 57 -11.73 13.45 -4.36
N SER A 58 -10.41 13.56 -4.26
CA SER A 58 -9.51 13.35 -5.41
C SER A 58 -9.56 11.92 -5.94
N SER A 59 -9.75 10.93 -5.08
CA SER A 59 -9.90 9.53 -5.49
C SER A 59 -11.11 9.33 -6.41
N ARG A 60 -12.22 10.03 -6.15
CA ARG A 60 -13.38 10.01 -7.03
C ARG A 60 -13.09 10.68 -8.37
N VAL A 61 -12.40 11.83 -8.36
CA VAL A 61 -12.03 12.54 -9.60
C VAL A 61 -11.19 11.64 -10.50
N MET A 62 -10.24 10.87 -9.94
CA MET A 62 -9.44 9.92 -10.71
C MET A 62 -10.30 8.84 -11.38
N ILE A 63 -11.25 8.26 -10.64
CA ILE A 63 -12.17 7.25 -11.21
C ILE A 63 -13.05 7.86 -12.31
N ASP A 64 -13.58 9.05 -12.08
CA ASP A 64 -14.42 9.74 -13.08
C ASP A 64 -13.62 10.04 -14.36
N ILE A 65 -12.35 10.45 -14.28
CA ILE A 65 -11.47 10.64 -15.43
C ILE A 65 -11.34 9.35 -16.25
N PHE A 66 -10.91 8.25 -15.63
CA PHE A 66 -10.67 7.00 -16.35
C PHE A 66 -11.96 6.40 -16.94
N THR A 67 -13.06 6.49 -16.19
CA THR A 67 -14.37 6.04 -16.67
C THR A 67 -14.83 6.88 -17.88
N SER A 68 -14.62 8.21 -17.84
CA SER A 68 -14.95 9.10 -18.95
C SER A 68 -14.10 8.86 -20.20
N MET A 69 -12.88 8.36 -20.05
CA MET A 69 -12.01 7.97 -21.17
C MET A 69 -12.38 6.62 -21.79
N GLY A 70 -13.33 5.89 -21.22
CA GLY A 70 -13.84 4.64 -21.75
C GLY A 70 -13.24 3.38 -21.11
N ALA A 71 -12.76 3.48 -19.88
CA ALA A 71 -12.40 2.29 -19.11
C ALA A 71 -13.65 1.46 -18.79
N ASP A 72 -13.59 0.15 -19.02
CA ASP A 72 -14.65 -0.80 -18.68
C ASP A 72 -14.44 -1.45 -17.32
N ARG A 73 -13.20 -1.45 -16.80
CA ARG A 73 -12.82 -2.04 -15.51
C ARG A 73 -11.56 -1.37 -14.97
N ILE A 74 -11.48 -1.28 -13.64
CA ILE A 74 -10.28 -0.84 -12.93
C ILE A 74 -9.81 -1.97 -12.01
N VAL A 75 -8.52 -2.26 -12.01
CA VAL A 75 -7.87 -3.23 -11.10
C VAL A 75 -6.73 -2.53 -10.39
N THR A 76 -6.68 -2.64 -9.08
CA THR A 76 -5.62 -2.04 -8.25
C THR A 76 -5.30 -2.92 -7.05
N MET A 77 -4.21 -2.61 -6.34
CA MET A 77 -3.80 -3.36 -5.15
C MET A 77 -3.78 -2.46 -3.91
N ASP A 78 -4.15 -3.02 -2.77
CA ASP A 78 -4.10 -2.44 -1.41
C ASP A 78 -4.45 -0.95 -1.36
N LEU A 79 -5.72 -0.65 -1.65
CA LEU A 79 -6.24 0.71 -1.51
C LEU A 79 -6.10 1.21 -0.07
N HIS A 80 -5.66 2.45 0.09
CA HIS A 80 -5.64 3.11 1.39
C HIS A 80 -7.02 3.13 2.07
N SER A 81 -8.08 3.22 1.28
CA SER A 81 -9.47 3.18 1.74
C SER A 81 -10.28 2.30 0.80
N THR A 82 -10.85 1.22 1.33
CA THR A 82 -11.62 0.24 0.54
C THR A 82 -12.91 0.80 -0.03
N GLN A 83 -13.49 1.85 0.58
CA GLN A 83 -14.72 2.49 0.10
C GLN A 83 -14.53 3.24 -1.23
N ILE A 84 -13.29 3.48 -1.69
CA ILE A 84 -13.00 4.05 -3.01
C ILE A 84 -13.67 3.25 -4.13
N GLN A 85 -13.76 1.93 -3.98
CA GLN A 85 -14.45 1.06 -4.93
C GLN A 85 -15.90 1.49 -5.18
N GLY A 86 -16.56 2.05 -4.17
CA GLY A 86 -17.94 2.53 -4.27
C GLY A 86 -18.12 3.80 -5.12
N PHE A 87 -17.06 4.48 -5.53
CA PHE A 87 -17.13 5.62 -6.43
C PHE A 87 -17.23 5.21 -7.90
N ALA A 88 -16.79 3.99 -8.24
CA ALA A 88 -16.82 3.48 -9.59
C ALA A 88 -18.23 3.02 -10.00
N LYS A 89 -18.64 3.37 -11.23
CA LYS A 89 -19.84 2.84 -11.86
C LYS A 89 -19.55 1.64 -12.77
N ILE A 90 -18.28 1.28 -12.90
CA ILE A 90 -17.76 0.13 -13.65
C ILE A 90 -17.17 -0.87 -12.66
N PRO A 91 -16.96 -2.13 -13.04
CA PRO A 91 -16.26 -3.11 -12.21
C PRO A 91 -14.93 -2.58 -11.68
N PHE A 92 -14.72 -2.77 -10.38
CA PHE A 92 -13.52 -2.33 -9.69
C PHE A 92 -12.99 -3.48 -8.84
N ASP A 93 -11.83 -4.03 -9.21
CA ASP A 93 -11.20 -5.14 -8.50
C ASP A 93 -10.09 -4.63 -7.58
N HIS A 94 -10.25 -4.86 -6.29
CA HIS A 94 -9.26 -4.56 -5.27
C HIS A 94 -8.49 -5.83 -4.92
N LEU A 95 -7.26 -5.93 -5.42
CA LEU A 95 -6.33 -7.02 -5.13
C LEU A 95 -5.61 -6.78 -3.80
N TYR A 96 -5.07 -7.85 -3.22
CA TYR A 96 -4.34 -7.80 -1.95
C TYR A 96 -2.94 -8.37 -2.10
N SER A 97 -1.93 -7.63 -1.65
CA SER A 97 -0.52 -8.06 -1.62
C SER A 97 -0.24 -9.10 -0.52
N ARG A 98 -1.20 -9.30 0.37
CA ARG A 98 -1.05 -10.11 1.59
C ARG A 98 -0.33 -11.45 1.38
N MET A 99 -0.59 -12.17 0.29
CA MET A 99 0.06 -13.43 0.00
C MET A 99 1.56 -13.27 -0.20
N VAL A 100 1.92 -12.27 -0.99
CA VAL A 100 3.31 -11.96 -1.32
C VAL A 100 4.05 -11.47 -0.07
N LEU A 101 3.42 -10.58 0.70
CA LEU A 101 3.98 -10.06 1.96
C LEU A 101 4.16 -11.16 3.01
N MET A 102 3.18 -12.06 3.17
CA MET A 102 3.29 -13.19 4.10
C MET A 102 4.46 -14.10 3.77
N LYS A 103 4.68 -14.39 2.47
CA LYS A 103 5.84 -15.15 2.02
C LYS A 103 7.14 -14.42 2.37
N ALA A 104 7.23 -13.12 2.08
CA ALA A 104 8.41 -12.32 2.41
C ALA A 104 8.70 -12.29 3.93
N ILE A 105 7.65 -12.19 4.77
CA ILE A 105 7.79 -12.26 6.23
C ILE A 105 8.30 -13.64 6.67
N SER A 106 7.77 -14.72 6.09
CA SER A 106 8.24 -16.09 6.37
C SER A 106 9.71 -16.26 6.04
N ASP A 107 10.17 -15.73 4.90
CA ASP A 107 11.56 -15.79 4.44
C ASP A 107 12.52 -15.03 5.38
N LEU A 108 12.03 -14.06 6.15
CA LEU A 108 12.83 -13.32 7.14
C LEU A 108 13.07 -14.09 8.44
N GLY A 109 12.37 -15.22 8.65
CA GLY A 109 12.64 -16.16 9.74
C GLY A 109 12.32 -15.65 11.14
N PHE A 110 11.24 -14.89 11.29
CA PHE A 110 10.78 -14.43 12.62
C PHE A 110 10.37 -15.60 13.51
N ASP A 111 10.81 -15.58 14.79
CA ASP A 111 10.26 -16.44 15.82
C ASP A 111 8.95 -15.83 16.36
N PRO A 112 7.78 -16.45 16.15
CA PRO A 112 6.50 -15.89 16.58
C PRO A 112 6.41 -15.56 18.07
N LYS A 113 7.12 -16.32 18.92
CA LYS A 113 7.10 -16.11 20.37
C LYS A 113 7.95 -14.91 20.81
N ARG A 114 8.88 -14.47 19.97
CA ARG A 114 9.81 -13.36 20.23
C ARG A 114 9.63 -12.22 19.25
N SER A 115 8.49 -12.18 18.57
CA SER A 115 8.18 -11.16 17.57
C SER A 115 6.82 -10.53 17.85
N VAL A 116 6.71 -9.26 17.47
CA VAL A 116 5.51 -8.46 17.66
C VAL A 116 5.21 -7.65 16.39
N VAL A 117 3.96 -7.66 15.95
CA VAL A 117 3.48 -6.75 14.91
C VAL A 117 3.06 -5.45 15.58
N LEU A 118 3.71 -4.36 15.18
CA LEU A 118 3.46 -3.02 15.70
C LEU A 118 2.64 -2.20 14.70
N ALA A 119 1.42 -1.83 15.10
CA ALA A 119 0.65 -0.84 14.37
C ALA A 119 1.22 0.57 14.62
N PRO A 120 1.70 1.29 13.58
CA PRO A 120 2.32 2.60 13.74
C PRO A 120 1.33 3.71 14.12
N ASP A 121 0.04 3.47 13.97
CA ASP A 121 -1.07 4.32 14.40
C ASP A 121 -2.39 3.53 14.47
N VAL A 122 -3.46 4.19 14.93
CA VAL A 122 -4.79 3.58 15.07
C VAL A 122 -5.41 3.19 13.73
N GLY A 123 -5.08 3.93 12.64
CA GLY A 123 -5.60 3.64 11.29
C GLY A 123 -5.15 2.28 10.77
N SER A 124 -3.91 1.88 11.08
CA SER A 124 -3.33 0.60 10.66
C SER A 124 -3.59 -0.55 11.66
N ALA A 125 -4.27 -0.29 12.79
CA ALA A 125 -4.45 -1.28 13.85
C ALA A 125 -5.15 -2.57 13.39
N ALA A 126 -6.22 -2.45 12.58
CA ALA A 126 -6.99 -3.60 12.12
C ALA A 126 -6.17 -4.52 11.21
N ILE A 127 -5.43 -3.95 10.26
CA ILE A 127 -4.58 -4.72 9.34
C ILE A 127 -3.42 -5.37 10.10
N SER A 128 -2.74 -4.62 10.98
CA SER A 128 -1.63 -5.11 11.80
C SER A 128 -2.08 -6.25 12.72
N GLN A 129 -3.26 -6.15 13.34
CA GLN A 129 -3.83 -7.21 14.17
C GLN A 129 -4.13 -8.48 13.35
N ALA A 130 -4.64 -8.33 12.13
CA ALA A 130 -4.89 -9.46 11.23
C ALA A 130 -3.59 -10.21 10.88
N TYR A 131 -2.51 -9.47 10.60
CA TYR A 131 -1.19 -10.06 10.40
C TYR A 131 -0.66 -10.73 11.66
N ALA A 132 -0.73 -10.08 12.83
CA ALA A 132 -0.29 -10.64 14.11
C ALA A 132 -0.97 -11.99 14.40
N LYS A 133 -2.29 -12.05 14.23
CA LYS A 133 -3.08 -13.28 14.41
C LYS A 133 -2.62 -14.39 13.46
N ARG A 134 -2.39 -14.08 12.18
CA ARG A 134 -2.01 -15.06 11.17
C ARG A 134 -0.58 -15.55 11.35
N LEU A 135 0.33 -14.66 11.73
CA LEU A 135 1.72 -14.96 12.02
C LEU A 135 1.91 -15.59 13.41
N LYS A 136 0.86 -15.64 14.24
CA LYS A 136 0.89 -16.07 15.65
C LYS A 136 1.89 -15.27 16.49
N MET A 137 2.08 -13.99 16.14
CA MET A 137 2.93 -13.03 16.83
C MET A 137 2.13 -12.19 17.82
N HIS A 138 2.83 -11.57 18.77
CA HIS A 138 2.24 -10.55 19.62
C HIS A 138 1.77 -9.35 18.81
N PHE A 139 0.91 -8.52 19.41
CA PHE A 139 0.41 -7.29 18.80
C PHE A 139 0.68 -6.11 19.72
N ALA A 140 1.13 -5.00 19.14
CA ALA A 140 1.31 -3.72 19.81
C ALA A 140 0.79 -2.57 18.93
N LEU A 141 0.49 -1.43 19.56
CA LEU A 141 -0.09 -0.26 18.89
C LEU A 141 0.52 1.02 19.44
N ILE A 142 0.84 1.96 18.57
CA ILE A 142 1.17 3.35 18.93
C ILE A 142 -0.09 4.21 18.80
N ASP A 143 -0.63 4.64 19.95
CA ASP A 143 -1.72 5.62 20.02
C ASP A 143 -1.13 7.04 20.03
N LYS A 144 -1.25 7.75 18.90
CA LYS A 144 -0.79 9.14 18.73
C LYS A 144 -1.93 10.09 19.00
N ARG A 145 -2.05 10.64 20.21
CA ARG A 145 -3.07 11.63 20.54
C ARG A 145 -2.54 13.04 20.31
N ARG A 146 -3.28 13.83 19.52
CA ARG A 146 -3.10 15.27 19.40
C ARG A 146 -4.14 15.95 20.26
N PHE A 147 -3.74 16.51 21.41
CA PHE A 147 -4.67 17.19 22.30
C PHE A 147 -4.98 18.64 21.88
N ALA A 148 -4.10 19.30 21.11
CA ALA A 148 -4.32 20.61 20.52
C ALA A 148 -3.30 20.91 19.39
N PRO A 149 -3.59 21.89 18.48
CA PRO A 149 -2.58 22.42 17.57
C PRO A 149 -1.41 22.97 18.40
N ASN A 150 -0.16 22.62 18.00
CA ASN A 150 1.10 23.03 18.63
C ASN A 150 1.45 22.43 20.00
N GLN A 151 0.73 21.41 20.49
CA GLN A 151 1.18 20.64 21.65
C GLN A 151 2.01 19.42 21.25
N ALA A 152 2.95 19.03 22.12
CA ALA A 152 3.79 17.85 21.92
C ALA A 152 2.91 16.60 21.70
N LYS A 153 3.26 15.78 20.71
CA LYS A 153 2.57 14.49 20.46
C LYS A 153 2.83 13.57 21.62
N VAL A 154 1.81 13.27 22.43
CA VAL A 154 1.91 12.18 23.40
C VAL A 154 1.60 10.89 22.63
N SER A 155 2.59 10.01 22.53
CA SER A 155 2.43 8.68 21.98
C SER A 155 2.38 7.67 23.12
N HIS A 156 1.27 6.96 23.23
CA HIS A 156 1.15 5.83 24.15
C HIS A 156 1.39 4.55 23.36
N LEU A 157 2.38 3.76 23.79
CA LEU A 157 2.57 2.42 23.27
C LEU A 157 1.74 1.46 24.11
N ILE A 158 0.91 0.67 23.45
CA ILE A 158 0.13 -0.41 24.05
C ILE A 158 0.74 -1.72 23.57
N GLY A 159 1.14 -2.57 24.50
CA GLY A 159 1.87 -3.83 24.25
C GLY A 159 3.30 -3.78 24.76
N ASP A 160 3.97 -4.92 24.74
CA ASP A 160 5.36 -5.08 25.17
C ASP A 160 6.27 -5.28 23.95
N LEU A 161 7.37 -4.55 23.89
CA LEU A 161 8.37 -4.62 22.83
C LEU A 161 9.76 -5.02 23.35
N ASP A 162 9.93 -5.16 24.66
CA ASP A 162 11.24 -5.40 25.25
C ASP A 162 11.87 -6.70 24.73
N ASN A 163 13.06 -6.61 24.19
CA ASN A 163 13.82 -7.70 23.56
C ASN A 163 13.07 -8.46 22.45
N MET A 164 12.07 -7.81 21.78
CA MET A 164 11.29 -8.38 20.70
C MET A 164 11.80 -7.94 19.32
N ASP A 165 11.68 -8.82 18.33
CA ASP A 165 11.82 -8.46 16.92
C ASP A 165 10.50 -7.82 16.45
N VAL A 166 10.54 -6.53 16.09
CA VAL A 166 9.36 -5.75 15.76
C VAL A 166 9.11 -5.74 14.24
N LEU A 167 7.89 -6.02 13.85
CA LEU A 167 7.42 -5.95 12.47
C LEU A 167 6.37 -4.83 12.33
N ILE A 168 6.70 -3.78 11.59
CA ILE A 168 5.77 -2.70 11.23
C ILE A 168 5.19 -3.02 9.87
N ILE A 169 3.85 -3.03 9.74
CA ILE A 169 3.16 -3.28 8.48
C ILE A 169 2.24 -2.11 8.17
N ASP A 170 2.31 -1.60 6.93
CA ASP A 170 1.46 -0.50 6.46
C ASP A 170 1.05 -0.75 5.00
N ASP A 171 0.06 -0.02 4.49
CA ASP A 171 -0.30 -0.04 3.07
C ASP A 171 0.77 0.66 2.21
N MET A 172 1.33 1.75 2.71
CA MET A 172 2.34 2.53 1.99
C MET A 172 3.38 3.21 2.89
N ILE A 173 4.56 3.42 2.34
CA ILE A 173 5.57 4.32 2.88
C ILE A 173 5.70 5.51 1.93
N ASP A 174 5.11 6.65 2.32
CA ASP A 174 5.16 7.90 1.55
C ASP A 174 6.36 8.75 2.01
N THR A 175 6.21 9.68 2.93
CA THR A 175 7.32 10.51 3.45
C THR A 175 8.15 9.83 4.54
N ALA A 176 7.82 8.59 4.88
CA ALA A 176 8.40 7.75 5.92
C ALA A 176 8.30 8.27 7.37
N GLY A 177 7.61 9.40 7.60
CA GLY A 177 7.53 9.97 8.95
C GLY A 177 6.85 9.06 9.97
N THR A 178 5.78 8.37 9.59
CA THR A 178 5.04 7.43 10.45
C THR A 178 5.89 6.19 10.75
N THR A 179 6.47 5.59 9.72
CA THR A 179 7.29 4.37 9.82
C THR A 179 8.54 4.59 10.67
N VAL A 180 9.28 5.68 10.41
CA VAL A 180 10.50 6.04 11.17
C VAL A 180 10.16 6.40 12.60
N GLY A 181 9.09 7.16 12.83
CA GLY A 181 8.62 7.47 14.17
C GLY A 181 8.24 6.23 14.98
N ALA A 182 7.60 5.24 14.35
CA ALA A 182 7.28 3.97 14.98
C ALA A 182 8.53 3.13 15.26
N ALA A 183 9.50 3.11 14.34
CA ALA A 183 10.76 2.40 14.54
C ALA A 183 11.57 2.98 15.70
N ASN A 184 11.68 4.31 15.81
CA ASN A 184 12.36 4.96 16.93
C ASN A 184 11.66 4.66 18.26
N ALA A 185 10.33 4.80 18.30
CA ALA A 185 9.57 4.49 19.51
C ALA A 185 9.70 3.02 19.93
N ALA A 186 9.80 2.09 18.98
CA ALA A 186 10.05 0.68 19.27
C ALA A 186 11.43 0.47 19.91
N MET A 187 12.47 1.07 19.35
CA MET A 187 13.83 0.97 19.90
C MET A 187 13.96 1.62 21.28
N GLU A 188 13.31 2.77 21.50
CA GLU A 188 13.23 3.42 22.82
C GLU A 188 12.54 2.54 23.89
N LYS A 189 11.68 1.62 23.45
CA LYS A 189 10.97 0.65 24.30
C LYS A 189 11.67 -0.71 24.37
N GLY A 190 12.95 -0.78 24.02
CA GLY A 190 13.77 -1.97 24.19
C GLY A 190 13.63 -3.01 23.08
N ALA A 191 13.05 -2.67 21.94
CA ALA A 191 12.98 -3.60 20.81
C ALA A 191 14.38 -4.06 20.39
N LYS A 192 14.52 -5.35 20.07
CA LYS A 192 15.78 -5.95 19.62
C LYS A 192 16.11 -5.56 18.18
N SER A 193 15.12 -5.54 17.31
CA SER A 193 15.25 -5.13 15.93
C SER A 193 13.91 -4.64 15.38
N VAL A 194 13.96 -3.84 14.31
CA VAL A 194 12.77 -3.37 13.60
C VAL A 194 12.86 -3.74 12.12
N THR A 195 11.80 -4.32 11.60
CA THR A 195 11.56 -4.53 10.18
C THR A 195 10.31 -3.76 9.77
N ALA A 196 10.38 -3.01 8.67
CA ALA A 196 9.22 -2.33 8.11
C ALA A 196 8.84 -2.94 6.77
N ILE A 197 7.54 -3.17 6.57
CA ILE A 197 6.99 -3.74 5.35
C ILE A 197 5.82 -2.88 4.88
N ALA A 198 5.78 -2.56 3.59
CA ALA A 198 4.63 -1.92 2.98
C ALA A 198 4.40 -2.44 1.57
N THR A 199 3.15 -2.34 1.11
CA THR A 199 2.84 -2.65 -0.28
C THR A 199 3.44 -1.59 -1.19
N HIS A 200 3.16 -0.32 -0.93
CA HIS A 200 3.54 0.77 -1.82
C HIS A 200 4.73 1.57 -1.29
N GLY A 201 5.88 1.45 -1.96
CA GLY A 201 7.04 2.30 -1.71
C GLY A 201 6.95 3.62 -2.48
N VAL A 202 6.11 4.56 -2.01
CA VAL A 202 5.95 5.87 -2.68
C VAL A 202 7.22 6.69 -2.55
N LEU A 203 7.86 6.67 -1.40
CA LEU A 203 9.16 7.26 -1.08
C LEU A 203 9.29 8.72 -1.53
N SER A 204 8.29 9.54 -1.21
CA SER A 204 8.26 10.94 -1.61
C SER A 204 9.08 11.84 -0.67
N GLY A 205 9.53 12.97 -1.21
CA GLY A 205 10.24 14.00 -0.46
C GLY A 205 11.43 13.45 0.34
N PRO A 206 11.49 13.67 1.68
CA PRO A 206 12.63 13.28 2.52
C PRO A 206 12.63 11.80 2.95
N ALA A 207 11.80 10.94 2.34
CA ALA A 207 11.61 9.55 2.78
C ALA A 207 12.91 8.75 2.81
N THR A 208 13.69 8.81 1.74
CA THR A 208 14.93 8.05 1.60
C THR A 208 15.96 8.44 2.67
N GLU A 209 16.14 9.75 2.94
CA GLU A 209 17.05 10.25 3.96
C GLU A 209 16.59 9.82 5.37
N ARG A 210 15.29 9.92 5.64
CA ARG A 210 14.71 9.49 6.91
C ARG A 210 14.91 8.00 7.15
N LEU A 211 14.69 7.18 6.12
CA LEU A 211 14.86 5.73 6.21
C LEU A 211 16.32 5.32 6.37
N LYS A 212 17.27 6.02 5.72
CA LYS A 212 18.71 5.79 5.90
C LYS A 212 19.18 5.99 7.34
N SER A 213 18.60 6.96 8.05
CA SER A 213 18.95 7.28 9.44
C SER A 213 18.14 6.52 10.48
N ALA A 214 17.11 5.77 10.05
CA ALA A 214 16.20 5.06 10.95
C ALA A 214 16.79 3.73 11.43
N PRO A 215 16.45 3.27 12.63
CA PRO A 215 16.89 1.98 13.16
C PRO A 215 16.06 0.82 12.56
N ILE A 216 15.96 0.77 11.25
CA ILE A 216 15.23 -0.26 10.50
C ILE A 216 16.23 -1.24 9.91
N LYS A 217 16.22 -2.48 10.41
CA LYS A 217 17.11 -3.54 9.96
C LYS A 217 16.78 -4.02 8.55
N ASN A 218 15.50 -4.23 8.27
CA ASN A 218 15.02 -4.64 6.95
C ASN A 218 13.85 -3.75 6.55
N LEU A 219 13.84 -3.31 5.30
CA LEU A 219 12.76 -2.59 4.67
C LEU A 219 12.27 -3.40 3.47
N VAL A 220 11.00 -3.77 3.45
CA VAL A 220 10.42 -4.55 2.36
C VAL A 220 9.29 -3.75 1.73
N VAL A 221 9.34 -3.58 0.42
CA VAL A 221 8.27 -2.98 -0.38
C VAL A 221 8.00 -3.82 -1.63
N THR A 222 6.89 -3.58 -2.29
CA THR A 222 6.61 -4.26 -3.55
C THR A 222 7.00 -3.40 -4.76
N ASP A 223 6.97 -4.00 -5.93
CA ASP A 223 7.16 -3.34 -7.23
C ASP A 223 5.89 -2.72 -7.82
N THR A 224 4.86 -2.48 -6.99
CA THR A 224 3.66 -1.71 -7.39
C THR A 224 3.99 -0.29 -7.86
N ILE A 225 5.09 0.25 -7.42
CA ILE A 225 5.68 1.52 -7.87
C ILE A 225 7.12 1.24 -8.24
N GLN A 226 7.54 1.68 -9.42
CA GLN A 226 8.94 1.64 -9.82
C GLN A 226 9.76 2.57 -8.91
N ILE A 227 10.68 2.02 -8.15
CA ILE A 227 11.57 2.77 -7.28
C ILE A 227 12.85 3.11 -8.05
N PRO A 228 13.18 4.41 -8.23
CA PRO A 228 14.42 4.82 -8.86
C PRO A 228 15.65 4.27 -8.11
N GLU A 229 16.73 3.94 -8.84
CA GLU A 229 17.94 3.32 -8.26
C GLU A 229 18.54 4.14 -7.11
N GLU A 230 18.53 5.46 -7.22
CA GLU A 230 19.03 6.39 -6.21
C GLU A 230 18.24 6.36 -4.89
N LYS A 231 17.04 5.81 -4.90
CA LYS A 231 16.20 5.64 -3.70
C LYS A 231 16.27 4.23 -3.08
N ILE A 232 16.94 3.30 -3.74
CA ILE A 232 17.12 1.94 -3.23
C ILE A 232 18.15 1.96 -2.10
N LEU A 233 17.73 1.51 -0.92
CA LEU A 233 18.59 1.42 0.26
C LEU A 233 19.23 0.04 0.38
N SER A 234 20.40 -0.05 0.99
CA SER A 234 21.14 -1.31 1.16
C SER A 234 20.39 -2.37 1.98
N ASN A 235 19.46 -1.94 2.85
CA ASN A 235 18.60 -2.80 3.65
C ASN A 235 17.20 -2.97 3.04
N MET A 236 16.96 -2.47 1.81
CA MET A 236 15.68 -2.55 1.11
C MET A 236 15.61 -3.79 0.24
N LYS A 237 14.50 -4.53 0.35
CA LYS A 237 14.13 -5.62 -0.54
C LYS A 237 12.85 -5.23 -1.29
N ILE A 238 12.89 -5.28 -2.60
CA ILE A 238 11.72 -5.10 -3.46
C ILE A 238 11.21 -6.47 -3.87
N ILE A 239 9.93 -6.74 -3.66
CA ILE A 239 9.29 -8.01 -4.00
C ILE A 239 8.24 -7.80 -5.09
N THR A 240 8.16 -8.74 -6.03
CA THR A 240 7.23 -8.59 -7.15
C THR A 240 5.82 -9.04 -6.79
N VAL A 241 4.83 -8.31 -7.31
CA VAL A 241 3.40 -8.64 -7.28
C VAL A 241 2.88 -9.07 -8.66
N ALA A 242 3.77 -9.24 -9.63
CA ALA A 242 3.43 -9.54 -11.02
C ALA A 242 2.56 -10.81 -11.15
N ASP A 243 2.86 -11.85 -10.39
CA ASP A 243 2.08 -13.11 -10.42
C ASP A 243 0.63 -12.89 -9.98
N VAL A 244 0.39 -12.02 -8.99
CA VAL A 244 -0.97 -11.70 -8.51
C VAL A 244 -1.76 -10.96 -9.58
N PHE A 245 -1.15 -9.96 -10.22
CA PHE A 245 -1.79 -9.24 -11.33
C PHE A 245 -1.98 -10.12 -12.55
N GLY A 246 -0.99 -10.94 -12.92
CA GLY A 246 -1.09 -11.88 -14.02
C GLY A 246 -2.24 -12.88 -13.84
N ALA A 247 -2.38 -13.43 -12.63
CA ALA A 247 -3.50 -14.32 -12.30
C ALA A 247 -4.86 -13.60 -12.35
N ALA A 248 -4.94 -12.35 -11.86
CA ALA A 248 -6.16 -11.56 -11.91
C ALA A 248 -6.56 -11.25 -13.36
N ILE A 249 -5.60 -10.81 -14.19
CA ILE A 249 -5.82 -10.53 -15.62
C ILE A 249 -6.33 -11.77 -16.36
N ASN A 250 -5.68 -12.92 -16.13
CA ASN A 250 -6.10 -14.18 -16.77
C ASN A 250 -7.53 -14.55 -16.38
N ARG A 251 -7.91 -14.43 -15.12
CA ARG A 251 -9.29 -14.68 -14.66
C ARG A 251 -10.29 -13.72 -15.26
N ILE A 252 -9.97 -12.41 -15.31
CA ILE A 252 -10.84 -11.41 -15.96
C ILE A 252 -11.05 -11.74 -17.43
N HIS A 253 -9.98 -12.13 -18.13
CA HIS A 253 -10.04 -12.50 -19.54
C HIS A 253 -10.96 -13.71 -19.79
N ASN A 254 -10.90 -14.70 -18.90
CA ASN A 254 -11.70 -15.92 -18.99
C ASN A 254 -13.10 -15.80 -18.38
N GLY A 255 -13.48 -14.63 -17.83
CA GLY A 255 -14.76 -14.44 -17.16
C GLY A 255 -14.87 -15.17 -15.81
N GLU A 256 -13.74 -15.46 -15.17
CA GLU A 256 -13.64 -16.15 -13.89
C GLU A 256 -13.66 -15.16 -12.70
N SER A 257 -13.99 -15.66 -11.50
CA SER A 257 -13.97 -14.85 -10.28
C SER A 257 -12.55 -14.47 -9.83
N VAL A 258 -12.27 -13.18 -9.72
CA VAL A 258 -11.01 -12.66 -9.16
C VAL A 258 -10.97 -12.89 -7.64
N SER A 259 -12.11 -12.90 -6.95
CA SER A 259 -12.18 -13.12 -5.49
C SER A 259 -11.60 -14.46 -5.07
N ALA A 260 -11.66 -15.49 -5.93
CA ALA A 260 -11.09 -16.81 -5.67
C ALA A 260 -9.56 -16.78 -5.46
N LEU A 261 -8.86 -15.72 -5.88
CA LEU A 261 -7.43 -15.52 -5.61
C LEU A 261 -7.14 -15.21 -4.13
N PHE A 262 -8.16 -14.83 -3.35
CA PHE A 262 -8.00 -14.31 -1.98
C PHE A 262 -8.86 -15.07 -0.95
N GLU A 263 -9.55 -16.14 -1.38
CA GLU A 263 -10.26 -17.04 -0.48
C GLU A 263 -9.27 -17.84 0.36
N PHE A 264 -9.41 -17.76 1.69
CA PHE A 264 -8.58 -18.46 2.69
C PHE A 264 -9.41 -19.03 3.81
#